data_1883290d321309ae9d2811ab678a5935
#
_entry.id   1883290d321309ae9d2811ab678a5935
#
_cell.length_a   1.000
_cell.length_b   1.000
_cell.length_c   1.000
_cell.angle_alpha   90.00
_cell.angle_beta   90.00
_cell.angle_gamma   90.00
#
_symmetry.space_group_name_H-M   'P 1'
#
loop_
_entity.id
_entity.type
_entity.pdbx_description
1 polymer ?
#
loop_
_entity_poly.entity_id
_entity_poly.type
_entity_poly.pdbx_seq_one_letter_code
_entity_poly.pdbx_strand_id
1 'polypeptide(L)'
;MDELNEEFLPAMSYISSTNPGITRGPHEHWGQADFFCFIGPSNFKLRLWDNRKDSETFGSMMTMVVGQDNPASVLIPAGVVHGYRNVGDIDGIVINCPNRLYAGSGRKEEVDEIRHEDDGESTFRMDD
;
A
#
# COMPACT_ATOMS: atom_id res chain seq x y z
N MET A 1 -0.25 -14.09 13.33
CA MET A 1 -0.05 -14.65 11.98
C MET A 1 -1.25 -15.42 11.46
N ASP A 2 -2.23 -15.63 12.32
CA ASP A 2 -3.42 -16.38 11.93
C ASP A 2 -4.31 -15.62 10.94
N GLU A 3 -4.13 -14.30 10.85
CA GLU A 3 -4.86 -13.46 9.89
C GLU A 3 -4.29 -13.55 8.48
N LEU A 4 -3.06 -14.05 8.32
CA LEU A 4 -2.50 -14.28 7.00
C LEU A 4 -2.94 -15.64 6.52
N ASN A 5 -3.64 -15.67 5.41
CA ASN A 5 -4.05 -16.95 4.87
C ASN A 5 -2.83 -17.69 4.29
N GLU A 6 -2.96 -19.02 4.14
CA GLU A 6 -1.86 -19.87 3.70
C GLU A 6 -1.38 -19.55 2.28
N GLU A 7 -2.18 -18.84 1.50
CA GLU A 7 -1.84 -18.49 0.11
C GLU A 7 -0.91 -17.28 0.02
N PHE A 8 -0.79 -16.48 1.10
CA PHE A 8 0.10 -15.33 1.06
C PHE A 8 1.51 -15.74 1.53
N LEU A 9 2.46 -15.65 0.62
CA LEU A 9 3.87 -15.86 0.90
C LEU A 9 4.67 -14.68 0.39
N PRO A 10 5.39 -13.96 1.26
CA PRO A 10 6.25 -12.87 0.80
C PRO A 10 7.33 -13.39 -0.15
N ALA A 11 7.55 -12.68 -1.24
CA ALA A 11 8.62 -12.99 -2.18
C ALA A 11 9.85 -12.12 -1.95
N MET A 12 9.66 -10.95 -1.32
CA MET A 12 10.74 -10.02 -1.02
C MET A 12 10.30 -9.09 0.09
N SER A 13 11.20 -8.25 0.55
CA SER A 13 10.85 -7.15 1.45
C SER A 13 11.68 -5.92 1.07
N TYR A 14 11.14 -4.75 1.32
CA TYR A 14 11.90 -3.52 1.19
C TYR A 14 11.44 -2.50 2.23
N ILE A 15 12.33 -1.56 2.50
CA ILE A 15 12.10 -0.49 3.46
C ILE A 15 12.20 0.81 2.69
N SER A 16 11.21 1.68 2.87
CA SER A 16 11.22 3.01 2.26
C SER A 16 11.16 4.08 3.33
N SER A 17 11.84 5.19 3.04
CA SER A 17 11.79 6.39 3.86
C SER A 17 10.99 7.45 3.12
N THR A 18 10.09 8.12 3.83
CA THR A 18 9.21 9.14 3.25
C THR A 18 9.32 10.41 4.07
N ASN A 19 9.65 11.51 3.43
CA ASN A 19 9.74 12.80 4.08
C ASN A 19 8.36 13.28 4.56
N PRO A 20 8.31 14.17 5.57
CA PRO A 20 7.05 14.74 6.03
C PRO A 20 6.25 15.36 4.89
N GLY A 21 4.95 15.12 4.88
CA GLY A 21 4.02 15.69 3.91
C GLY A 21 4.01 15.01 2.56
N ILE A 22 4.91 14.07 2.31
CA ILE A 22 4.99 13.39 1.01
C ILE A 22 4.01 12.21 0.97
N THR A 23 3.35 12.08 -0.17
CA THR A 23 2.40 11.02 -0.47
C THR A 23 3.04 10.00 -1.41
N ARG A 24 2.80 8.72 -1.13
CA ARG A 24 3.13 7.60 -2.00
C ARG A 24 1.83 6.97 -2.50
N GLY A 25 1.69 6.87 -3.82
CA GLY A 25 0.46 6.38 -4.43
C GLY A 25 -0.55 7.50 -4.71
N PRO A 26 -1.82 7.17 -4.97
CA PRO A 26 -2.36 5.80 -4.88
C PRO A 26 -1.89 4.87 -5.98
N HIS A 27 -1.65 3.63 -5.60
CA HIS A 27 -1.23 2.56 -6.49
C HIS A 27 -2.21 1.39 -6.43
N GLU A 28 -2.18 0.57 -7.47
CA GLU A 28 -2.97 -0.66 -7.53
C GLU A 28 -2.15 -1.72 -8.27
N HIS A 29 -2.37 -3.00 -7.95
CA HIS A 29 -1.73 -4.11 -8.62
C HIS A 29 -2.77 -5.09 -9.16
N TRP A 30 -2.49 -5.68 -10.33
CA TRP A 30 -3.39 -6.67 -10.92
C TRP A 30 -3.32 -8.01 -10.21
N GLY A 31 -2.14 -8.44 -9.79
CA GLY A 31 -1.93 -9.74 -9.17
C GLY A 31 -1.11 -9.74 -7.91
N GLN A 32 -0.38 -8.68 -7.63
CA GLN A 32 0.45 -8.57 -6.43
C GLN A 32 -0.39 -8.16 -5.23
N ALA A 33 -0.17 -8.83 -4.11
CA ALA A 33 -0.64 -8.39 -2.81
C ALA A 33 0.54 -7.85 -2.01
N ASP A 34 0.29 -6.83 -1.19
CA ASP A 34 1.29 -6.19 -0.35
C ASP A 34 0.99 -6.45 1.12
N PHE A 35 2.04 -6.57 1.91
CA PHE A 35 1.93 -6.64 3.37
C PHE A 35 2.76 -5.51 3.95
N PHE A 36 2.10 -4.41 4.28
CA PHE A 36 2.74 -3.22 4.82
C PHE A 36 2.82 -3.27 6.33
N CYS A 37 3.96 -2.83 6.88
CA CYS A 37 4.14 -2.66 8.33
C CYS A 37 4.41 -1.18 8.59
N PHE A 38 3.55 -0.57 9.39
CA PHE A 38 3.66 0.82 9.82
C PHE A 38 3.94 0.82 11.33
N ILE A 39 5.20 0.90 11.69
CA ILE A 39 5.62 0.81 13.09
C ILE A 39 6.31 2.07 13.62
N GLY A 40 6.55 3.03 12.72
CA GLY A 40 7.33 4.22 13.02
C GLY A 40 8.76 4.10 12.54
N PRO A 41 9.57 5.14 12.64
CA PRO A 41 9.16 6.45 13.14
C PRO A 41 8.13 7.13 12.25
N SER A 42 7.48 8.16 12.81
CA SER A 42 6.42 8.95 12.23
C SER A 42 5.09 8.21 12.06
N ASN A 43 4.06 8.96 11.69
CA ASN A 43 2.72 8.47 11.46
C ASN A 43 2.32 8.72 10.01
N PHE A 44 1.48 7.85 9.50
CA PHE A 44 1.00 7.91 8.11
C PHE A 44 -0.51 7.88 8.06
N LYS A 45 -1.08 8.69 7.17
CA LYS A 45 -2.49 8.54 6.79
C LYS A 45 -2.50 7.51 5.65
N LEU A 46 -3.11 6.36 5.91
CA LEU A 46 -3.27 5.28 4.94
C LEU A 46 -4.70 5.29 4.45
N ARG A 47 -4.87 5.25 3.13
CA ARG A 47 -6.19 5.19 2.52
C ARG A 47 -6.26 4.02 1.55
N LEU A 48 -7.34 3.28 1.64
CA LEU A 48 -7.61 2.10 0.83
C LEU A 48 -8.94 2.28 0.12
N TRP A 49 -9.00 1.84 -1.13
CA TRP A 49 -10.25 1.77 -1.90
C TRP A 49 -10.37 0.38 -2.49
N ASP A 50 -11.49 -0.26 -2.29
CA ASP A 50 -11.74 -1.56 -2.87
C ASP A 50 -12.20 -1.38 -4.32
N ASN A 51 -11.33 -1.72 -5.27
CA ASN A 51 -11.60 -1.62 -6.71
C ASN A 51 -11.79 -2.99 -7.35
N ARG A 52 -12.04 -4.01 -6.53
CA ARG A 52 -12.30 -5.38 -7.00
C ARG A 52 -13.77 -5.50 -7.36
N LYS A 53 -14.08 -5.65 -8.64
CA LYS A 53 -15.47 -5.61 -9.13
C LYS A 53 -16.35 -6.73 -8.56
N ASP A 54 -15.77 -7.87 -8.19
CA ASP A 54 -16.50 -9.00 -7.64
C ASP A 54 -16.55 -9.01 -6.10
N SER A 55 -16.00 -7.98 -5.48
CA SER A 55 -15.98 -7.88 -4.02
C SER A 55 -17.29 -7.31 -3.47
N GLU A 56 -17.73 -7.83 -2.33
CA GLU A 56 -18.90 -7.29 -1.63
C GLU A 56 -18.69 -5.85 -1.16
N THR A 57 -17.43 -5.45 -0.99
CA THR A 57 -17.09 -4.09 -0.55
C THR A 57 -16.62 -3.20 -1.69
N PHE A 58 -16.87 -3.59 -2.95
CA PHE A 58 -16.48 -2.79 -4.11
C PHE A 58 -16.96 -1.34 -3.96
N GLY A 59 -16.04 -0.40 -4.18
CA GLY A 59 -16.31 1.03 -4.08
C GLY A 59 -16.17 1.61 -2.68
N SER A 60 -15.95 0.77 -1.67
CA SER A 60 -15.74 1.24 -0.30
C SER A 60 -14.36 1.86 -0.14
N MET A 61 -14.28 2.86 0.74
CA MET A 61 -13.04 3.55 1.08
C MET A 61 -12.82 3.48 2.59
N MET A 62 -11.57 3.30 3.01
CA MET A 62 -11.18 3.29 4.41
C MET A 62 -9.96 4.19 4.58
N THR A 63 -9.96 5.00 5.63
CA THR A 63 -8.83 5.86 6.00
C THR A 63 -8.46 5.59 7.45
N MET A 64 -7.18 5.47 7.73
CA MET A 64 -6.68 5.27 9.09
C MET A 64 -5.32 5.95 9.25
N VAL A 65 -4.99 6.32 10.47
CA VAL A 65 -3.66 6.82 10.83
C VAL A 65 -2.94 5.69 11.54
N VAL A 66 -1.80 5.30 10.99
CA VAL A 66 -0.99 4.18 11.47
C VAL A 66 0.47 4.58 11.55
N GLY A 67 1.22 3.94 12.41
CA GLY A 67 2.64 4.23 12.58
C GLY A 67 3.05 4.21 14.03
N GLN A 68 3.87 5.18 14.42
CA GLN A 68 4.45 5.23 15.76
C GLN A 68 3.38 5.17 16.86
N ASP A 69 2.28 5.91 16.71
CA ASP A 69 1.24 6.00 17.73
C ASP A 69 0.17 4.93 17.59
N ASN A 70 0.14 4.22 16.49
CA ASN A 70 -0.79 3.13 16.22
C ASN A 70 -0.13 2.13 15.28
N PRO A 71 0.80 1.31 15.79
CA PRO A 71 1.49 0.34 14.95
C PRO A 71 0.52 -0.66 14.33
N ALA A 72 0.68 -0.91 13.04
CA ALA A 72 -0.22 -1.79 12.31
C ALA A 72 0.51 -2.50 11.17
N SER A 73 0.07 -3.71 10.92
CA SER A 73 0.41 -4.46 9.71
C SER A 73 -0.87 -4.60 8.88
N VAL A 74 -0.78 -4.32 7.59
CA VAL A 74 -1.95 -4.28 6.71
C VAL A 74 -1.68 -5.14 5.49
N LEU A 75 -2.51 -6.16 5.29
CA LEU A 75 -2.48 -6.96 4.08
C LEU A 75 -3.40 -6.30 3.05
N ILE A 76 -2.83 -5.93 1.92
CA ILE A 76 -3.56 -5.25 0.84
C ILE A 76 -3.63 -6.20 -0.35
N PRO A 77 -4.82 -6.79 -0.62
CA PRO A 77 -4.97 -7.69 -1.75
C PRO A 77 -4.82 -6.98 -3.10
N ALA A 78 -4.53 -7.74 -4.14
CA ALA A 78 -4.59 -7.24 -5.50
C ALA A 78 -5.97 -6.62 -5.77
N GLY A 79 -6.00 -5.50 -6.50
CA GLY A 79 -7.24 -4.79 -6.82
C GLY A 79 -7.72 -3.83 -5.74
N VAL A 80 -7.00 -3.72 -4.63
CA VAL A 80 -7.26 -2.68 -3.62
C VAL A 80 -6.28 -1.54 -3.86
N VAL A 81 -6.83 -0.38 -4.22
CA VAL A 81 -6.05 0.84 -4.42
C VAL A 81 -5.59 1.35 -3.07
N HIS A 82 -4.35 1.75 -2.97
CA HIS A 82 -3.77 2.18 -1.70
C HIS A 82 -2.79 3.34 -1.88
N GLY A 83 -2.81 4.23 -0.90
CA GLY A 83 -1.86 5.33 -0.81
C GLY A 83 -1.63 5.70 0.64
N TYR A 84 -0.47 6.28 0.91
CA TYR A 84 -0.19 6.78 2.25
C TYR A 84 0.60 8.08 2.17
N ARG A 85 0.41 8.90 3.19
CA ARG A 85 1.11 10.19 3.34
C ARG A 85 1.72 10.28 4.74
N ASN A 86 2.96 10.71 4.81
CA ASN A 86 3.59 11.01 6.10
C ASN A 86 2.93 12.25 6.69
N VAL A 87 2.21 12.08 7.79
CA VAL A 87 1.49 13.16 8.47
C VAL A 87 2.22 13.63 9.73
N GLY A 88 3.40 13.08 10.00
CA GLY A 88 4.26 13.55 11.08
C GLY A 88 5.22 14.64 10.61
N ASP A 89 6.14 15.01 11.47
CA ASP A 89 7.12 16.07 11.22
C ASP A 89 8.55 15.56 11.09
N ILE A 90 8.73 14.24 11.02
CA ILE A 90 10.02 13.58 10.79
C ILE A 90 9.88 12.60 9.64
N ASP A 91 11.01 12.15 9.11
CA ASP A 91 11.03 11.10 8.09
C ASP A 91 10.39 9.83 8.66
N GLY A 92 9.55 9.20 7.87
CA GLY A 92 8.85 8.00 8.28
C GLY A 92 9.32 6.77 7.53
N ILE A 93 9.27 5.63 8.20
CA ILE A 93 9.69 4.35 7.64
C ILE A 93 8.47 3.48 7.40
N VAL A 94 8.44 2.85 6.23
CA VAL A 94 7.41 1.87 5.86
C VAL A 94 8.12 0.62 5.36
N ILE A 95 7.70 -0.53 5.88
CA ILE A 95 8.20 -1.84 5.46
C ILE A 95 7.11 -2.49 4.61
N ASN A 96 7.48 -3.02 3.45
CA ASN A 96 6.56 -3.77 2.61
C ASN A 96 7.14 -5.15 2.29
N CYS A 97 6.29 -6.16 2.35
CA CYS A 97 6.63 -7.54 2.00
C CYS A 97 5.64 -8.02 0.94
N PRO A 98 5.85 -7.68 -0.34
CA PRO A 98 4.95 -8.13 -1.40
C PRO A 98 5.13 -9.62 -1.70
N ASN A 99 4.10 -10.23 -2.28
CA ASN A 99 4.13 -11.65 -2.64
C ASN A 99 4.67 -11.90 -4.05
N ARG A 100 5.16 -10.87 -4.74
CA ARG A 100 5.80 -10.98 -6.05
C ARG A 100 7.06 -10.15 -6.10
N LEU A 101 8.00 -10.58 -6.94
CA LEU A 101 9.22 -9.82 -7.20
C LEU A 101 8.90 -8.65 -8.12
N TYR A 102 9.60 -7.53 -7.92
CA TYR A 102 9.48 -6.38 -8.80
C TYR A 102 9.85 -6.78 -10.23
N ALA A 103 8.94 -6.53 -11.18
CA ALA A 103 9.08 -6.95 -12.57
C ALA A 103 9.35 -8.46 -12.73
N GLY A 104 8.91 -9.27 -11.77
CA GLY A 104 8.99 -10.72 -11.79
C GLY A 104 10.39 -11.26 -11.59
N SER A 105 10.55 -12.55 -11.82
CA SER A 105 11.82 -13.25 -11.68
C SER A 105 12.85 -12.70 -12.68
N GLY A 106 14.00 -12.27 -12.19
CA GLY A 106 15.06 -11.71 -13.00
C GLY A 106 14.74 -10.35 -13.62
N ARG A 107 13.67 -9.70 -13.16
CA ARG A 107 13.20 -8.40 -13.66
C ARG A 107 12.88 -8.39 -15.16
N LYS A 108 12.34 -9.50 -15.66
CA LYS A 108 12.04 -9.68 -17.09
C LYS A 108 10.56 -9.52 -17.41
N GLU A 109 9.72 -9.43 -16.41
CA GLU A 109 8.29 -9.26 -16.58
C GLU A 109 7.90 -7.78 -16.51
N GLU A 110 6.75 -7.44 -17.07
CA GLU A 110 6.19 -6.11 -16.96
C GLU A 110 5.87 -5.81 -15.48
N VAL A 111 6.12 -4.57 -15.04
CA VAL A 111 5.83 -4.16 -13.68
C VAL A 111 4.32 -4.18 -13.44
N ASP A 112 3.89 -4.89 -12.41
CA ASP A 112 2.49 -5.02 -12.02
C ASP A 112 2.10 -3.82 -11.14
N GLU A 113 1.93 -2.65 -11.76
CA GLU A 113 1.58 -1.44 -11.01
C GLU A 113 0.76 -0.49 -11.87
N ILE A 114 -0.34 -0.04 -11.30
CA ILE A 114 -1.15 1.05 -11.84
C ILE A 114 -0.91 2.25 -10.94
N ARG A 115 -0.42 3.33 -11.52
CA ARG A 115 -0.10 4.55 -10.77
C ARG A 115 -1.23 5.55 -10.94
N HIS A 116 -2.20 5.51 -10.04
CA HIS A 116 -3.35 6.42 -10.09
C HIS A 116 -2.97 7.87 -9.85
N GLU A 117 -1.85 8.13 -9.17
CA GLU A 117 -1.37 9.50 -8.96
C GLU A 117 -0.97 10.19 -10.27
N ASP A 118 -0.68 9.43 -11.32
CA ASP A 118 -0.31 9.97 -12.63
C ASP A 118 -1.54 10.29 -13.50
N ASP A 119 -2.73 9.92 -13.05
CA ASP A 119 -4.00 10.20 -13.72
C ASP A 119 -4.68 11.39 -13.05
N GLY A 120 -4.65 12.55 -13.72
CA GLY A 120 -5.23 13.78 -13.17
C GLY A 120 -6.74 13.74 -12.99
N GLU A 121 -7.41 12.77 -13.59
CA GLU A 121 -8.88 12.60 -13.49
C GLU A 121 -9.26 11.47 -12.52
N SER A 122 -8.30 10.84 -11.88
CA SER A 122 -8.55 9.75 -10.94
C SER A 122 -9.42 10.20 -9.78
N THR A 123 -10.36 9.34 -9.39
CA THR A 123 -11.18 9.54 -8.19
C THR A 123 -10.47 9.03 -6.93
N PHE A 124 -9.36 8.32 -7.07
CA PHE A 124 -8.56 7.83 -5.95
C PHE A 124 -7.57 8.91 -5.54
N ARG A 125 -7.92 9.71 -4.54
CA ARG A 125 -7.15 10.89 -4.15
C ARG A 125 -6.85 10.89 -2.65
N MET A 126 -5.65 11.38 -2.34
CA MET A 126 -5.19 11.51 -0.96
C MET A 126 -5.36 12.92 -0.40
N ASP A 127 -5.68 13.87 -1.25
CA ASP A 127 -5.78 15.30 -0.92
C ASP A 127 -7.16 15.64 -0.35
N ASP A 128 -7.23 15.74 0.95
CA ASP A 128 -8.46 16.22 1.62
C ASP A 128 -8.17 16.90 2.95
#